data_35b6ecae28445dae79eeaddcacbdf173
#
_entry.id   35b6ecae28445dae79eeaddcacbdf173
#
_cell.length_a   1.000
_cell.length_b   1.000
_cell.length_c   1.000
_cell.angle_alpha   90.00
_cell.angle_beta   90.00
_cell.angle_gamma   90.00
#
_symmetry.space_group_name_H-M   'P 1'
#
loop_
_entity.id
_entity.type
_entity.pdbx_description
1 polymer ?
#
loop_
_entity_poly.entity_id
_entity_poly.type
_entity_poly.pdbx_seq_one_letter_code
_entity_poly.pdbx_strand_id
1 'polypeptide(L)'
;WSPGRHQPTTPPRSPKSPKAGVRASATLATDGLPPASPRASLLRPAPVIPQFYFPPGIAVTPPEEEARLGRRADELFGSGTDDRLGVDALRDVCAQVAGLPRFFAAKIVERLGGNPHVGGSAADSGESTVAKADFVKFWKSELKDASLGGRVFAVLKQPGAQFIVPQDWHAIMQELLETHTGLDFLRDTKEFQARYVETVIARIYYTMDRRGLGRLTLRDIERGELLAALSLIDTDDDINKEMHFFSYEHFYVLY
;
A
#
# COMPACT_ATOMS: atom_id res chain seq x y z
N TRP A 1 -40.68 -42.01 25.01
CA TRP A 1 -39.82 -40.96 25.65
C TRP A 1 -39.96 -39.70 24.85
N SER A 2 -40.74 -38.71 25.46
CA SER A 2 -41.00 -37.40 24.84
C SER A 2 -39.92 -36.40 25.17
N PRO A 3 -39.49 -35.55 24.24
CA PRO A 3 -38.59 -34.44 24.52
C PRO A 3 -39.35 -33.24 25.08
N GLY A 4 -38.83 -32.72 26.21
CA GLY A 4 -39.33 -31.54 26.91
C GLY A 4 -39.15 -30.26 26.11
N ARG A 5 -40.20 -29.42 26.11
CA ARG A 5 -40.19 -28.05 25.56
C ARG A 5 -39.42 -27.11 26.45
N HIS A 6 -38.37 -26.50 25.96
CA HIS A 6 -37.74 -25.33 26.60
C HIS A 6 -38.49 -24.06 26.16
N GLN A 7 -39.01 -23.33 27.15
CA GLN A 7 -39.58 -21.99 26.96
C GLN A 7 -38.44 -20.95 26.88
N PRO A 8 -38.55 -19.90 26.06
CA PRO A 8 -37.59 -18.82 26.00
C PRO A 8 -37.79 -17.84 27.17
N THR A 9 -36.73 -17.57 27.94
CA THR A 9 -36.67 -16.55 28.99
C THR A 9 -36.44 -15.17 28.37
N THR A 10 -37.34 -14.23 28.65
CA THR A 10 -37.26 -12.81 28.31
C THR A 10 -36.15 -12.08 29.10
N PRO A 11 -35.42 -11.15 28.47
CA PRO A 11 -34.41 -10.36 29.18
C PRO A 11 -35.05 -9.22 30.02
N PRO A 12 -34.38 -8.76 31.10
CA PRO A 12 -34.92 -7.74 32.00
C PRO A 12 -34.92 -6.34 31.38
N ARG A 13 -35.97 -5.58 31.68
CA ARG A 13 -36.20 -4.19 31.23
C ARG A 13 -35.20 -3.23 31.94
N SER A 14 -34.67 -2.30 31.18
CA SER A 14 -33.89 -1.16 31.65
C SER A 14 -34.73 -0.15 32.47
N PRO A 15 -34.14 0.53 33.46
CA PRO A 15 -34.87 1.52 34.28
C PRO A 15 -35.09 2.83 33.53
N LYS A 16 -36.30 3.42 33.76
CA LYS A 16 -36.75 4.68 33.18
C LYS A 16 -36.11 5.87 33.89
N SER A 17 -35.62 6.86 33.13
CA SER A 17 -35.16 8.16 33.59
C SER A 17 -36.30 9.00 34.15
N PRO A 18 -36.05 9.82 35.22
CA PRO A 18 -37.06 10.71 35.78
C PRO A 18 -37.26 11.98 34.95
N LYS A 19 -38.51 12.42 34.83
CA LYS A 19 -38.96 13.62 34.14
C LYS A 19 -38.54 14.87 34.95
N ALA A 20 -37.94 15.85 34.28
CA ALA A 20 -37.67 17.18 34.80
C ALA A 20 -38.97 17.96 35.02
N GLY A 21 -39.19 18.40 36.24
CA GLY A 21 -40.28 19.29 36.58
C GLY A 21 -39.87 20.76 36.38
N VAL A 22 -40.80 21.49 35.78
CA VAL A 22 -40.77 22.95 35.61
C VAL A 22 -40.97 23.62 37.00
N ARG A 23 -40.14 24.60 37.37
CA ARG A 23 -40.44 25.58 38.38
C ARG A 23 -39.86 26.96 38.10
N ALA A 24 -40.80 27.84 37.88
CA ALA A 24 -41.00 29.23 38.34
C ALA A 24 -39.78 30.14 38.54
N SER A 25 -39.88 31.26 37.87
CA SER A 25 -39.15 32.52 38.03
C SER A 25 -39.24 33.07 39.46
N ALA A 26 -38.11 33.45 40.02
CA ALA A 26 -38.02 34.36 41.13
C ALA A 26 -36.99 35.45 40.75
N THR A 27 -37.47 36.65 40.56
CA THR A 27 -36.73 37.90 40.52
C THR A 27 -36.14 38.17 41.91
N LEU A 28 -34.81 38.28 41.99
CA LEU A 28 -34.14 38.79 43.20
C LEU A 28 -33.18 39.94 42.82
N ALA A 29 -33.29 40.97 43.63
CA ALA A 29 -32.71 42.27 43.52
C ALA A 29 -31.19 42.26 43.43
N THR A 30 -30.71 43.21 42.65
CA THR A 30 -29.32 43.68 42.56
C THR A 30 -28.93 44.43 43.80
N ASP A 31 -27.98 43.89 44.59
CA ASP A 31 -27.13 44.74 45.44
C ASP A 31 -25.78 44.02 45.68
N GLY A 32 -24.70 44.75 45.37
CA GLY A 32 -23.40 44.48 45.98
C GLY A 32 -22.48 43.50 45.26
N LEU A 33 -22.08 43.72 43.99
CA LEU A 33 -20.87 43.11 43.42
C LEU A 33 -19.62 43.87 43.91
N PRO A 34 -18.63 43.18 44.51
CA PRO A 34 -17.33 43.79 44.76
C PRO A 34 -16.60 44.04 43.41
N PRO A 35 -15.69 45.05 43.35
CA PRO A 35 -15.02 45.43 42.13
C PRO A 35 -14.18 44.28 41.59
N ALA A 36 -14.28 44.05 40.28
CA ALA A 36 -13.56 43.03 39.55
C ALA A 36 -12.05 43.11 39.81
N SER A 37 -11.48 42.09 40.39
CA SER A 37 -10.03 41.92 40.55
C SER A 37 -9.35 41.97 39.18
N PRO A 38 -8.16 42.59 39.03
CA PRO A 38 -7.41 42.61 37.81
C PRO A 38 -6.75 41.24 37.56
N ARG A 39 -7.56 40.30 37.14
CA ARG A 39 -7.11 38.94 36.74
C ARG A 39 -7.06 38.73 35.22
N ALA A 40 -7.02 39.84 34.48
CA ALA A 40 -7.05 39.81 33.01
C ALA A 40 -5.66 39.74 32.33
N SER A 41 -4.56 39.57 33.08
CA SER A 41 -3.22 39.63 32.48
C SER A 41 -2.42 38.30 32.50
N LEU A 42 -3.06 37.17 32.78
CA LEU A 42 -2.41 35.84 32.73
C LEU A 42 -3.14 34.83 31.86
N LEU A 43 -3.84 35.27 30.82
CA LEU A 43 -4.23 34.40 29.75
C LEU A 43 -2.96 34.10 28.93
N ARG A 44 -2.22 33.03 29.35
CA ARG A 44 -1.29 32.38 28.46
C ARG A 44 -2.05 32.12 27.15
N PRO A 45 -1.49 32.45 25.96
CA PRO A 45 -2.12 32.09 24.71
C PRO A 45 -2.43 30.60 24.80
N ALA A 46 -3.67 30.22 24.49
CA ALA A 46 -4.08 28.82 24.49
C ALA A 46 -3.05 28.05 23.66
N PRO A 47 -2.51 26.93 24.17
CA PRO A 47 -1.57 26.16 23.38
C PRO A 47 -2.27 25.83 22.06
N VAL A 48 -1.63 26.23 20.96
CA VAL A 48 -2.08 25.84 19.62
C VAL A 48 -2.01 24.32 19.63
N ILE A 49 -3.17 23.66 19.75
CA ILE A 49 -3.25 22.22 19.63
C ILE A 49 -2.85 21.92 18.19
N PRO A 50 -1.71 21.23 17.93
CA PRO A 50 -1.35 20.86 16.58
C PRO A 50 -2.54 20.08 16.02
N GLN A 51 -2.98 20.41 14.82
CA GLN A 51 -3.98 19.59 14.15
C GLN A 51 -3.37 18.19 13.98
N PHE A 52 -3.83 17.23 14.74
CA PHE A 52 -3.32 15.85 14.74
C PHE A 52 -3.57 15.11 13.43
N TYR A 53 -4.25 15.71 12.49
CA TYR A 53 -4.51 15.18 11.18
C TYR A 53 -4.36 16.27 10.14
N PHE A 54 -3.12 16.46 9.71
CA PHE A 54 -2.95 16.79 8.30
C PHE A 54 -3.15 15.46 7.57
N PRO A 55 -4.16 15.30 6.70
CA PRO A 55 -4.00 14.35 5.62
C PRO A 55 -2.65 14.73 5.02
N PRO A 56 -1.69 13.79 4.83
CA PRO A 56 -0.49 14.13 4.09
C PRO A 56 -1.01 14.80 2.82
N GLY A 57 -0.80 16.11 2.72
CA GLY A 57 -1.20 16.86 1.54
C GLY A 57 -0.60 16.06 0.40
N ILE A 58 -1.33 15.88 -0.69
CA ILE A 58 -0.80 15.22 -1.88
C ILE A 58 0.62 15.75 -2.02
N ALA A 59 1.61 14.88 -1.86
CA ALA A 59 3.01 15.28 -1.92
C ALA A 59 3.24 15.73 -3.37
N VAL A 60 3.04 17.01 -3.62
CA VAL A 60 3.23 17.58 -4.96
C VAL A 60 4.71 17.52 -5.23
N THR A 61 5.11 16.72 -6.19
CA THR A 61 6.50 16.63 -6.64
C THR A 61 6.97 18.01 -7.10
N PRO A 62 8.04 18.60 -6.51
CA PRO A 62 8.53 19.89 -6.92
C PRO A 62 8.87 19.91 -8.41
N PRO A 63 8.65 21.02 -9.12
CA PRO A 63 8.91 21.11 -10.56
C PRO A 63 10.36 20.76 -10.94
N GLU A 64 11.32 21.07 -10.07
CA GLU A 64 12.73 20.74 -10.27
C GLU A 64 12.98 19.24 -10.22
N GLU A 65 12.33 18.55 -9.29
CA GLU A 65 12.40 17.10 -9.15
C GLU A 65 11.68 16.41 -10.32
N GLU A 66 10.52 16.89 -10.73
CA GLU A 66 9.84 16.41 -11.95
C GLU A 66 10.75 16.53 -13.18
N ALA A 67 11.39 17.68 -13.36
CA ALA A 67 12.32 17.90 -14.47
C ALA A 67 13.55 16.97 -14.40
N ARG A 68 14.05 16.70 -13.20
CA ARG A 68 15.17 15.76 -12.96
C ARG A 68 14.78 14.33 -13.33
N LEU A 69 13.64 13.88 -12.83
CA LEU A 69 13.11 12.53 -13.11
C LEU A 69 12.76 12.36 -14.60
N GLY A 70 12.22 13.42 -15.22
CA GLY A 70 11.98 13.46 -16.66
C GLY A 70 13.26 13.25 -17.47
N ARG A 71 14.32 14.03 -17.18
CA ARG A 71 15.63 13.83 -17.83
C ARG A 71 16.18 12.42 -17.61
N ARG A 72 16.05 11.89 -16.39
CA ARG A 72 16.50 10.52 -16.10
C ARG A 72 15.71 9.47 -16.89
N ALA A 73 14.41 9.65 -17.03
CA ALA A 73 13.60 8.79 -17.91
C ALA A 73 14.07 8.91 -19.36
N ASP A 74 14.35 10.12 -19.87
CA ASP A 74 14.85 10.35 -21.21
C ASP A 74 16.17 9.64 -21.46
N GLU A 75 17.10 9.69 -20.51
CA GLU A 75 18.40 8.99 -20.59
C GLU A 75 18.22 7.46 -20.63
N LEU A 76 17.38 6.91 -19.76
CA LEU A 76 17.17 5.47 -19.67
C LEU A 76 16.44 4.91 -20.91
N PHE A 77 15.40 5.60 -21.36
CA PHE A 77 14.67 5.20 -22.59
C PHE A 77 15.47 5.46 -23.86
N GLY A 78 16.32 6.49 -23.91
CA GLY A 78 17.19 6.75 -25.05
C GLY A 78 18.24 5.68 -25.30
N SER A 79 18.49 4.78 -24.35
CA SER A 79 19.34 3.60 -24.54
C SER A 79 18.62 2.41 -25.19
N GLY A 80 17.28 2.47 -25.30
CA GLY A 80 16.46 1.43 -25.91
C GLY A 80 16.25 1.62 -27.42
N THR A 81 15.82 0.57 -28.09
CA THR A 81 15.44 0.63 -29.51
C THR A 81 14.05 1.27 -29.62
N ASP A 82 13.91 2.29 -30.45
CA ASP A 82 12.64 3.00 -30.71
C ASP A 82 11.93 3.56 -29.47
N ASP A 83 12.67 4.12 -28.49
CA ASP A 83 12.12 4.61 -27.21
C ASP A 83 11.30 3.54 -26.45
N ARG A 84 11.62 2.27 -26.62
CA ARG A 84 11.00 1.14 -25.94
C ARG A 84 12.01 0.41 -25.07
N LEU A 85 11.58 -0.02 -23.89
CA LEU A 85 12.40 -0.78 -22.96
C LEU A 85 11.78 -2.14 -22.66
N GLY A 86 12.61 -3.18 -22.65
CA GLY A 86 12.27 -4.48 -22.08
C GLY A 86 12.26 -4.47 -20.54
N VAL A 87 11.81 -5.57 -19.96
CA VAL A 87 11.70 -5.74 -18.50
C VAL A 87 13.01 -5.45 -17.79
N ASP A 88 14.14 -5.95 -18.30
CA ASP A 88 15.47 -5.78 -17.68
C ASP A 88 15.88 -4.32 -17.55
N ALA A 89 15.77 -3.56 -18.65
CA ALA A 89 16.10 -2.13 -18.63
C ALA A 89 15.07 -1.30 -17.83
N LEU A 90 13.82 -1.77 -17.79
CA LEU A 90 12.75 -1.12 -17.02
C LEU A 90 12.97 -1.21 -15.49
N ARG A 91 13.76 -2.17 -14.99
CA ARG A 91 14.14 -2.27 -13.56
C ARG A 91 14.83 -1.00 -13.08
N ASP A 92 15.72 -0.43 -13.89
CA ASP A 92 16.38 0.82 -13.56
C ASP A 92 15.42 2.01 -13.57
N VAL A 93 14.45 2.02 -14.48
CA VAL A 93 13.38 3.04 -14.51
C VAL A 93 12.50 2.92 -13.26
N CYS A 94 12.18 1.71 -12.81
CA CYS A 94 11.44 1.49 -11.55
C CYS A 94 12.18 2.11 -10.37
N ALA A 95 13.46 1.80 -10.19
CA ALA A 95 14.24 2.28 -9.06
C ALA A 95 14.50 3.80 -9.11
N GLN A 96 14.86 4.35 -10.28
CA GLN A 96 15.41 5.69 -10.41
C GLN A 96 14.37 6.75 -10.76
N VAL A 97 13.26 6.37 -11.39
CA VAL A 97 12.20 7.30 -11.82
C VAL A 97 10.90 7.05 -11.07
N ALA A 98 10.43 5.80 -11.02
CA ALA A 98 9.19 5.48 -10.32
C ALA A 98 9.35 5.43 -8.79
N GLY A 99 10.58 5.26 -8.26
CA GLY A 99 10.84 5.10 -6.83
C GLY A 99 10.18 3.83 -6.28
N LEU A 100 10.20 2.76 -7.05
CA LEU A 100 9.67 1.44 -6.74
C LEU A 100 10.81 0.41 -6.75
N PRO A 101 10.69 -0.70 -6.02
CA PRO A 101 11.62 -1.83 -6.14
C PRO A 101 11.76 -2.32 -7.58
N ARG A 102 12.94 -2.81 -7.93
CA ARG A 102 13.28 -3.23 -9.30
C ARG A 102 12.39 -4.35 -9.84
N PHE A 103 12.02 -5.27 -8.99
CA PHE A 103 11.14 -6.41 -9.35
C PHE A 103 9.67 -6.02 -9.62
N PHE A 104 9.33 -4.72 -9.59
CA PHE A 104 8.05 -4.22 -10.09
C PHE A 104 8.02 -4.05 -11.62
N ALA A 105 9.15 -4.21 -12.31
CA ALA A 105 9.26 -4.00 -13.75
C ALA A 105 8.28 -4.87 -14.55
N ALA A 106 8.20 -6.17 -14.27
CA ALA A 106 7.25 -7.07 -14.92
C ALA A 106 5.79 -6.62 -14.75
N LYS A 107 5.42 -6.16 -13.55
CA LYS A 107 4.05 -5.68 -13.29
C LYS A 107 3.74 -4.37 -14.00
N ILE A 108 4.72 -3.49 -14.17
CA ILE A 108 4.56 -2.26 -14.98
C ILE A 108 4.35 -2.62 -16.46
N VAL A 109 5.10 -3.60 -16.98
CA VAL A 109 4.88 -4.11 -18.35
C VAL A 109 3.45 -4.63 -18.51
N GLU A 110 3.00 -5.50 -17.62
CA GLU A 110 1.62 -6.03 -17.61
C GLU A 110 0.58 -4.89 -17.52
N ARG A 111 0.82 -3.91 -16.64
CA ARG A 111 -0.07 -2.77 -16.41
C ARG A 111 -0.24 -1.88 -17.66
N LEU A 112 0.81 -1.77 -18.47
CA LEU A 112 0.83 -0.99 -19.69
C LEU A 112 0.49 -1.81 -20.96
N GLY A 113 -0.04 -3.03 -20.78
CA GLY A 113 -0.56 -3.88 -21.84
C GLY A 113 0.48 -4.78 -22.52
N GLY A 114 1.70 -4.86 -21.97
CA GLY A 114 2.71 -5.82 -22.41
C GLY A 114 2.54 -7.20 -21.75
N ASN A 115 3.23 -8.20 -22.29
CA ASN A 115 3.30 -9.53 -21.67
C ASN A 115 4.72 -9.76 -21.14
N PRO A 116 4.95 -9.73 -19.81
CA PRO A 116 6.28 -9.83 -19.22
C PRO A 116 6.94 -11.21 -19.38
N HIS A 117 6.16 -12.26 -19.66
CA HIS A 117 6.65 -13.66 -19.67
C HIS A 117 6.90 -14.24 -21.08
N VAL A 118 6.84 -13.45 -22.13
CA VAL A 118 7.22 -13.89 -23.47
C VAL A 118 8.73 -13.71 -23.67
N GLY A 119 9.50 -14.53 -22.99
CA GLY A 119 10.94 -14.69 -23.17
C GLY A 119 11.22 -16.00 -23.90
N GLY A 120 11.30 -15.97 -25.23
CA GLY A 120 11.73 -17.15 -25.95
C GLY A 120 11.29 -17.17 -27.40
N SER A 121 12.18 -16.80 -28.28
CA SER A 121 12.12 -16.85 -29.75
C SER A 121 11.64 -15.57 -30.44
N ALA A 122 12.53 -15.00 -31.22
CA ALA A 122 12.38 -13.75 -31.97
C ALA A 122 11.33 -13.78 -33.11
N ALA A 123 10.33 -14.63 -33.02
CA ALA A 123 9.29 -14.79 -34.03
C ALA A 123 7.87 -14.53 -33.57
N ASP A 124 7.64 -14.32 -32.23
CA ASP A 124 6.32 -13.99 -31.73
C ASP A 124 6.40 -12.60 -31.06
N SER A 125 6.07 -11.58 -31.83
CA SER A 125 6.15 -10.16 -31.50
C SER A 125 5.03 -9.68 -30.54
N GLY A 126 4.74 -10.46 -29.51
CA GLY A 126 4.01 -10.02 -28.33
C GLY A 126 5.00 -9.33 -27.37
N GLU A 127 5.37 -8.11 -27.70
CA GLU A 127 6.50 -7.40 -27.10
C GLU A 127 6.37 -7.22 -25.60
N SER A 128 7.29 -7.82 -24.85
CA SER A 128 7.59 -7.56 -23.44
C SER A 128 8.22 -6.17 -23.22
N THR A 129 7.86 -5.19 -24.03
CA THR A 129 8.46 -3.86 -24.01
C THR A 129 7.44 -2.76 -23.72
N VAL A 130 7.89 -1.71 -23.05
CA VAL A 130 7.09 -0.53 -22.72
C VAL A 130 7.60 0.66 -23.50
N ALA A 131 6.68 1.39 -24.17
CA ALA A 131 7.02 2.65 -24.81
C ALA A 131 7.16 3.76 -23.76
N LYS A 132 8.14 4.63 -23.96
CA LYS A 132 8.40 5.80 -23.12
C LYS A 132 7.15 6.65 -22.92
N ALA A 133 6.41 6.92 -24.00
CA ALA A 133 5.20 7.74 -23.94
C ALA A 133 4.15 7.16 -22.97
N ASP A 134 3.93 5.83 -23.01
CA ASP A 134 2.97 5.15 -22.14
C ASP A 134 3.43 5.15 -20.70
N PHE A 135 4.73 4.89 -20.45
CA PHE A 135 5.30 4.98 -19.11
C PHE A 135 5.20 6.38 -18.54
N VAL A 136 5.60 7.42 -19.27
CA VAL A 136 5.55 8.82 -18.82
C VAL A 136 4.11 9.25 -18.55
N LYS A 137 3.15 8.84 -19.38
CA LYS A 137 1.73 9.09 -19.14
C LYS A 137 1.26 8.45 -17.85
N PHE A 138 1.57 7.18 -17.63
CA PHE A 138 1.24 6.45 -16.41
C PHE A 138 1.89 7.08 -15.17
N TRP A 139 3.19 7.38 -15.25
CA TRP A 139 3.94 8.02 -14.17
C TRP A 139 3.32 9.35 -13.77
N LYS A 140 3.00 10.23 -14.73
CA LYS A 140 2.40 11.53 -14.46
C LYS A 140 1.00 11.42 -13.87
N SER A 141 0.21 10.44 -14.28
CA SER A 141 -1.19 10.31 -13.85
C SER A 141 -1.37 9.58 -12.53
N GLU A 142 -0.53 8.58 -12.23
CA GLU A 142 -0.77 7.69 -11.09
C GLU A 142 0.38 7.63 -10.07
N LEU A 143 1.64 7.92 -10.46
CA LEU A 143 2.79 7.70 -9.60
C LEU A 143 3.44 8.99 -9.06
N LYS A 144 3.49 10.03 -9.87
CA LYS A 144 4.27 11.25 -9.63
C LYS A 144 4.03 11.85 -8.23
N ASP A 145 2.77 12.10 -7.89
CA ASP A 145 2.38 12.77 -6.65
C ASP A 145 1.89 11.79 -5.57
N ALA A 146 2.17 10.50 -5.75
CA ALA A 146 1.77 9.45 -4.81
C ALA A 146 2.89 9.13 -3.80
N SER A 147 2.50 8.78 -2.57
CA SER A 147 3.38 8.16 -1.59
C SER A 147 3.95 6.83 -2.12
N LEU A 148 4.99 6.28 -1.50
CA LEU A 148 5.48 4.94 -1.86
C LEU A 148 4.35 3.91 -1.82
N GLY A 149 3.51 3.92 -0.78
CA GLY A 149 2.33 3.05 -0.68
C GLY A 149 1.34 3.29 -1.81
N GLY A 150 1.12 4.56 -2.17
CA GLY A 150 0.28 4.95 -3.30
C GLY A 150 0.81 4.42 -4.64
N ARG A 151 2.12 4.49 -4.87
CA ARG A 151 2.78 3.96 -6.09
C ARG A 151 2.69 2.44 -6.17
N VAL A 152 3.02 1.75 -5.08
CA VAL A 152 2.86 0.28 -4.98
C VAL A 152 1.41 -0.13 -5.25
N PHE A 153 0.45 0.57 -4.63
CA PHE A 153 -0.97 0.31 -4.84
C PHE A 153 -1.42 0.56 -6.29
N ALA A 154 -0.97 1.66 -6.91
CA ALA A 154 -1.31 2.02 -8.28
C ALA A 154 -0.79 1.00 -9.30
N VAL A 155 0.42 0.46 -9.08
CA VAL A 155 1.01 -0.55 -9.98
C VAL A 155 0.34 -1.90 -9.79
N LEU A 156 0.09 -2.32 -8.55
CA LEU A 156 -0.46 -3.65 -8.25
C LEU A 156 -1.92 -3.81 -8.68
N LYS A 157 -2.77 -2.85 -8.34
CA LYS A 157 -4.21 -2.97 -8.61
C LYS A 157 -4.53 -3.08 -10.09
N GLN A 158 -5.62 -3.78 -10.41
CA GLN A 158 -6.15 -3.78 -11.78
C GLN A 158 -6.64 -2.37 -12.20
N PRO A 159 -6.61 -2.04 -13.51
CA PRO A 159 -7.18 -0.81 -14.02
C PRO A 159 -8.61 -0.58 -13.52
N GLY A 160 -8.87 0.60 -12.91
CA GLY A 160 -10.19 0.95 -12.37
C GLY A 160 -10.54 0.29 -11.02
N ALA A 161 -9.75 -0.67 -10.53
CA ALA A 161 -10.00 -1.28 -9.23
C ALA A 161 -9.66 -0.34 -8.07
N GLN A 162 -10.36 -0.52 -6.94
CA GLN A 162 -10.14 0.21 -5.68
C GLN A 162 -9.45 -0.66 -4.62
N PHE A 163 -8.99 -1.84 -4.99
CA PHE A 163 -8.33 -2.81 -4.12
C PHE A 163 -7.39 -3.72 -4.93
N ILE A 164 -6.48 -4.37 -4.23
CA ILE A 164 -5.56 -5.39 -4.75
C ILE A 164 -6.08 -6.75 -4.32
N VAL A 165 -6.06 -7.73 -5.22
CA VAL A 165 -6.39 -9.13 -4.94
C VAL A 165 -5.14 -10.02 -4.98
N PRO A 166 -5.17 -11.24 -4.41
CA PRO A 166 -4.02 -12.14 -4.40
C PRO A 166 -3.39 -12.36 -5.78
N GLN A 167 -4.19 -12.41 -6.83
CA GLN A 167 -3.75 -12.63 -8.21
C GLN A 167 -2.86 -11.51 -8.75
N ASP A 168 -3.03 -10.28 -8.24
CA ASP A 168 -2.26 -9.11 -8.69
C ASP A 168 -0.77 -9.18 -8.31
N TRP A 169 -0.43 -10.05 -7.35
CA TRP A 169 0.94 -10.26 -6.86
C TRP A 169 1.78 -11.19 -7.71
N HIS A 170 1.15 -12.04 -8.55
CA HIS A 170 1.88 -13.12 -9.25
C HIS A 170 3.00 -12.60 -10.14
N ALA A 171 2.78 -11.54 -10.92
CA ALA A 171 3.82 -10.99 -11.79
C ALA A 171 5.05 -10.51 -11.03
N ILE A 172 4.84 -9.84 -9.88
CA ILE A 172 5.94 -9.39 -9.01
C ILE A 172 6.67 -10.57 -8.38
N MET A 173 5.93 -11.57 -7.92
CA MET A 173 6.53 -12.75 -7.30
C MET A 173 7.33 -13.58 -8.30
N GLN A 174 6.85 -13.66 -9.54
CA GLN A 174 7.59 -14.33 -10.61
C GLN A 174 8.89 -13.60 -10.92
N GLU A 175 8.82 -12.28 -11.08
CA GLU A 175 10.01 -11.44 -11.29
C GLU A 175 11.01 -11.58 -10.14
N LEU A 176 10.53 -11.59 -8.90
CA LEU A 176 11.38 -11.78 -7.72
C LEU A 176 12.11 -13.14 -7.74
N LEU A 177 11.40 -14.22 -8.09
CA LEU A 177 11.99 -15.56 -8.24
C LEU A 177 13.08 -15.62 -9.32
N GLU A 178 12.92 -14.83 -10.37
CA GLU A 178 13.87 -14.80 -11.50
C GLU A 178 15.10 -13.93 -11.23
N THR A 179 14.96 -12.91 -10.38
CA THR A 179 15.97 -11.85 -10.23
C THR A 179 16.68 -11.84 -8.90
N HIS A 180 16.05 -12.34 -7.84
CA HIS A 180 16.61 -12.25 -6.50
C HIS A 180 17.62 -13.38 -6.25
N THR A 181 18.88 -13.00 -5.95
CA THR A 181 20.00 -13.93 -5.74
C THR A 181 19.74 -14.92 -4.62
N GLY A 182 19.08 -14.50 -3.53
CA GLY A 182 18.70 -15.35 -2.42
C GLY A 182 17.66 -16.43 -2.73
N LEU A 183 17.09 -16.44 -3.96
CA LEU A 183 16.12 -17.43 -4.43
C LEU A 183 16.63 -18.26 -5.62
N ASP A 184 17.90 -18.08 -6.02
CA ASP A 184 18.50 -18.78 -7.17
C ASP A 184 18.38 -20.31 -7.05
N PHE A 185 18.46 -20.87 -5.86
CA PHE A 185 18.34 -22.29 -5.62
C PHE A 185 16.94 -22.86 -5.94
N LEU A 186 15.91 -22.03 -6.06
CA LEU A 186 14.56 -22.45 -6.45
C LEU A 186 14.36 -22.53 -7.96
N ARG A 187 15.30 -22.01 -8.79
CA ARG A 187 15.14 -21.90 -10.26
C ARG A 187 14.78 -23.23 -10.93
N ASP A 188 15.35 -24.32 -10.46
CA ASP A 188 15.15 -25.65 -11.08
C ASP A 188 13.92 -26.40 -10.54
N THR A 189 13.22 -25.84 -9.55
CA THR A 189 12.13 -26.51 -8.84
C THR A 189 10.81 -25.73 -8.94
N LYS A 190 10.15 -25.82 -10.10
CA LYS A 190 8.90 -25.07 -10.38
C LYS A 190 7.78 -25.31 -9.36
N GLU A 191 7.69 -26.52 -8.81
CA GLU A 191 6.69 -26.83 -7.80
C GLU A 191 6.94 -26.04 -6.51
N PHE A 192 8.18 -26.00 -6.04
CA PHE A 192 8.54 -25.19 -4.88
C PHE A 192 8.38 -23.69 -5.13
N GLN A 193 8.68 -23.21 -6.33
CA GLN A 193 8.42 -21.81 -6.72
C GLN A 193 6.94 -21.48 -6.53
N ALA A 194 6.04 -22.30 -7.09
CA ALA A 194 4.60 -22.06 -6.99
C ALA A 194 4.13 -22.04 -5.53
N ARG A 195 4.60 -23.00 -4.71
CA ARG A 195 4.25 -23.06 -3.28
C ARG A 195 4.82 -21.91 -2.48
N TYR A 196 6.04 -21.47 -2.78
CA TYR A 196 6.63 -20.31 -2.16
C TYR A 196 5.83 -19.05 -2.46
N VAL A 197 5.46 -18.82 -3.72
CA VAL A 197 4.62 -17.69 -4.14
C VAL A 197 3.28 -17.69 -3.40
N GLU A 198 2.57 -18.82 -3.39
CA GLU A 198 1.31 -18.99 -2.66
C GLU A 198 1.47 -18.66 -1.18
N THR A 199 2.55 -19.14 -0.55
CA THR A 199 2.81 -18.90 0.86
C THR A 199 3.10 -17.44 1.17
N VAL A 200 3.93 -16.77 0.36
CA VAL A 200 4.21 -15.34 0.54
C VAL A 200 2.93 -14.51 0.39
N ILE A 201 2.15 -14.75 -0.64
CA ILE A 201 0.87 -14.06 -0.84
C ILE A 201 -0.08 -14.33 0.34
N ALA A 202 -0.19 -15.58 0.79
CA ALA A 202 -1.01 -15.92 1.95
C ALA A 202 -0.57 -15.18 3.22
N ARG A 203 0.73 -15.05 3.48
CA ARG A 203 1.28 -14.29 4.61
C ARG A 203 0.95 -12.80 4.53
N ILE A 204 1.08 -12.20 3.34
CA ILE A 204 0.72 -10.80 3.12
C ILE A 204 -0.75 -10.59 3.49
N TYR A 205 -1.66 -11.41 2.97
CA TYR A 205 -3.09 -11.27 3.25
C TYR A 205 -3.45 -11.62 4.70
N TYR A 206 -2.86 -12.66 5.27
CA TYR A 206 -3.06 -13.03 6.68
C TYR A 206 -2.68 -11.88 7.63
N THR A 207 -1.60 -11.17 7.33
CA THR A 207 -1.11 -10.07 8.17
C THR A 207 -1.88 -8.77 7.94
N MET A 208 -2.20 -8.44 6.69
CA MET A 208 -2.69 -7.14 6.30
C MET A 208 -4.21 -7.07 6.14
N ASP A 209 -4.86 -8.14 5.67
CA ASP A 209 -6.31 -8.17 5.51
C ASP A 209 -7.00 -8.52 6.83
N ARG A 210 -6.98 -7.59 7.78
CA ARG A 210 -7.59 -7.78 9.11
C ARG A 210 -9.08 -8.07 9.08
N ARG A 211 -9.75 -7.78 7.97
CA ARG A 211 -11.19 -8.00 7.82
C ARG A 211 -11.52 -9.33 7.15
N GLY A 212 -10.53 -10.03 6.62
CA GLY A 212 -10.71 -11.29 5.90
C GLY A 212 -11.53 -11.14 4.61
N LEU A 213 -11.39 -10.02 3.90
CA LEU A 213 -12.14 -9.73 2.68
C LEU A 213 -11.47 -10.26 1.41
N GLY A 214 -10.28 -10.85 1.51
CA GLY A 214 -9.49 -11.32 0.38
C GLY A 214 -9.01 -10.18 -0.52
N ARG A 215 -8.90 -8.95 0.01
CA ARG A 215 -8.50 -7.77 -0.75
C ARG A 215 -7.81 -6.73 0.15
N LEU A 216 -6.86 -6.00 -0.42
CA LEU A 216 -6.12 -4.95 0.26
C LEU A 216 -6.47 -3.59 -0.35
N THR A 217 -6.69 -2.60 0.51
CA THR A 217 -6.87 -1.21 0.13
C THR A 217 -5.56 -0.43 0.26
N LEU A 218 -5.48 0.78 -0.31
CA LEU A 218 -4.33 1.67 -0.11
C LEU A 218 -3.99 1.85 1.37
N ARG A 219 -5.01 2.02 2.20
CA ARG A 219 -4.83 2.20 3.65
C ARG A 219 -4.19 0.98 4.33
N ASP A 220 -4.49 -0.22 3.86
CA ASP A 220 -3.90 -1.45 4.39
C ASP A 220 -2.42 -1.51 4.02
N ILE A 221 -2.05 -1.13 2.78
CA ILE A 221 -0.65 -1.03 2.32
C ILE A 221 0.15 0.01 3.13
N GLU A 222 -0.41 1.20 3.34
CA GLU A 222 0.29 2.30 4.03
C GLU A 222 0.47 2.06 5.54
N ARG A 223 -0.37 1.25 6.15
CA ARG A 223 -0.34 0.96 7.59
C ARG A 223 0.52 -0.23 7.98
N GLY A 224 0.83 -1.09 7.03
CA GLY A 224 1.56 -2.31 7.28
C GLY A 224 3.08 -2.14 7.14
N GLU A 225 3.79 -3.18 7.52
CA GLU A 225 5.25 -3.29 7.38
C GLU A 225 5.68 -3.72 5.97
N LEU A 226 4.72 -3.96 5.07
CA LEU A 226 4.99 -4.48 3.73
C LEU A 226 5.90 -3.57 2.91
N LEU A 227 5.74 -2.23 3.00
CA LEU A 227 6.60 -1.30 2.26
C LEU A 227 8.05 -1.38 2.69
N ALA A 228 8.31 -1.55 3.98
CA ALA A 228 9.66 -1.76 4.51
C ALA A 228 10.22 -3.10 4.04
N ALA A 229 9.41 -4.15 4.07
CA ALA A 229 9.79 -5.47 3.57
C ALA A 229 10.15 -5.46 2.08
N LEU A 230 9.32 -4.84 1.24
CA LEU A 230 9.58 -4.69 -0.21
C LEU A 230 10.87 -3.92 -0.48
N SER A 231 11.17 -2.88 0.30
CA SER A 231 12.40 -2.12 0.16
C SER A 231 13.62 -2.91 0.62
N LEU A 232 13.49 -3.71 1.67
CA LEU A 232 14.59 -4.54 2.18
C LEU A 232 15.00 -5.60 1.17
N ILE A 233 14.05 -6.34 0.59
CA ILE A 233 14.35 -7.39 -0.39
C ILE A 233 14.84 -6.84 -1.75
N ASP A 234 14.65 -5.56 -2.05
CA ASP A 234 15.24 -4.93 -3.24
C ASP A 234 16.73 -4.58 -3.05
N THR A 235 17.16 -4.42 -1.81
CA THR A 235 18.51 -3.95 -1.46
C THR A 235 19.41 -5.00 -0.84
N ASP A 236 18.85 -6.08 -0.30
CA ASP A 236 19.60 -7.13 0.38
C ASP A 236 19.49 -8.46 -0.38
N ASP A 237 20.61 -9.12 -0.56
CA ASP A 237 20.71 -10.41 -1.27
C ASP A 237 20.19 -11.60 -0.43
N ASP A 238 20.03 -11.42 0.88
CA ASP A 238 19.53 -12.46 1.78
C ASP A 238 18.04 -12.28 2.06
N ILE A 239 17.22 -13.05 1.35
CA ILE A 239 15.75 -13.06 1.49
C ILE A 239 15.28 -13.42 2.91
N ASN A 240 16.09 -14.12 3.71
CA ASN A 240 15.72 -14.54 5.05
C ASN A 240 15.81 -13.41 6.09
N LYS A 241 16.48 -12.31 5.78
CA LYS A 241 16.49 -11.13 6.65
C LYS A 241 15.10 -10.48 6.76
N GLU A 242 14.27 -10.64 5.73
CA GLU A 242 12.88 -10.24 5.79
C GLU A 242 12.03 -11.39 6.34
N MET A 243 11.81 -11.40 7.66
CA MET A 243 11.19 -12.50 8.37
C MET A 243 9.65 -12.52 8.30
N HIS A 244 9.00 -11.40 7.97
CA HIS A 244 7.53 -11.28 8.07
C HIS A 244 6.81 -11.92 6.89
N PHE A 245 7.29 -11.71 5.66
CA PHE A 245 6.58 -12.14 4.45
C PHE A 245 7.39 -13.09 3.58
N PHE A 246 8.67 -12.77 3.30
CA PHE A 246 9.45 -13.36 2.22
C PHE A 246 10.45 -14.44 2.65
N SER A 247 10.73 -14.62 3.96
CA SER A 247 11.71 -15.60 4.42
C SER A 247 11.43 -17.00 3.87
N TYR A 248 12.42 -17.55 3.16
CA TYR A 248 12.37 -18.93 2.66
C TYR A 248 12.50 -19.96 3.77
N GLU A 249 13.31 -19.69 4.79
CA GLU A 249 13.44 -20.59 5.94
C GLU A 249 12.09 -20.80 6.62
N HIS A 250 11.31 -19.76 6.80
CA HIS A 250 9.96 -19.87 7.35
C HIS A 250 9.02 -20.64 6.42
N PHE A 251 9.15 -20.47 5.10
CA PHE A 251 8.39 -21.29 4.15
C PHE A 251 8.75 -22.76 4.28
N TYR A 252 10.05 -23.09 4.31
CA TYR A 252 10.52 -24.47 4.37
C TYR A 252 10.07 -25.21 5.64
N VAL A 253 9.96 -24.51 6.77
CA VAL A 253 9.45 -25.10 8.03
C VAL A 253 7.95 -25.39 7.96
N LEU A 254 7.19 -24.61 7.18
CA LEU A 254 5.74 -24.77 7.04
C LEU A 254 5.34 -25.80 5.98
N TYR A 255 6.18 -25.99 4.97
CA TYR A 255 5.94 -26.90 3.86
C TYR A 255 6.38 -28.33 4.20
#